data_0afd8d5e80eaa919ea55fcb134adb053
#
_entry.id   0afd8d5e80eaa919ea55fcb134adb053
#
_cell.length_a   1.000
_cell.length_b   1.000
_cell.length_c   1.000
_cell.angle_alpha   90.00
_cell.angle_beta   90.00
_cell.angle_gamma   90.00
#
_symmetry.space_group_name_H-M   'P 1'
#
loop_
_entity.id
_entity.type
_entity.pdbx_description
1 polymer ?
#
loop_
_entity_poly.entity_id
_entity_poly.type
_entity_poly.pdbx_seq_one_letter_code
_entity_poly.pdbx_strand_id
1 'polypeptide(L)'
;MRAFYHHTQTGAALRWGLILPAIGLFAVGFAARRAVPFVPLAALLAATGWAFSSLTVEVTQTRLIWFFGPGLWRKSIEREAIMGVTPVRNPLWYGWGIHLTPRGWLYNVGGLDAVELALNNGRTLRIGSDETAALARALM
;
A
#
# COMPACT_ATOMS: atom_id res chain seq x y z
N MET A 1 -0.39 -0.19 -23.34
CA MET A 1 -0.31 1.27 -23.12
C MET A 1 0.92 1.58 -22.30
N ARG A 2 1.72 2.54 -22.74
CA ARG A 2 2.96 2.89 -22.03
C ARG A 2 2.61 3.84 -20.87
N ALA A 3 3.01 3.48 -19.64
CA ALA A 3 2.92 4.37 -18.48
C ALA A 3 3.93 5.52 -18.69
N PHE A 4 3.53 6.76 -18.44
CA PHE A 4 4.44 7.90 -18.43
C PHE A 4 4.88 8.30 -17.01
N TYR A 5 4.23 7.75 -16.00
CA TYR A 5 4.67 7.77 -14.61
C TYR A 5 4.60 6.35 -14.05
N HIS A 6 5.66 5.93 -13.41
CA HIS A 6 5.76 4.65 -12.72
C HIS A 6 6.64 4.84 -11.51
N HIS A 7 6.10 4.57 -10.33
CA HIS A 7 6.85 4.66 -9.08
C HIS A 7 6.48 3.52 -8.15
N THR A 8 7.48 2.97 -7.48
CA THR A 8 7.31 1.90 -6.49
C THR A 8 7.86 2.38 -5.16
N GLN A 9 6.98 2.59 -4.19
CA GLN A 9 7.34 2.87 -2.82
C GLN A 9 7.55 1.55 -2.07
N THR A 10 8.66 1.44 -1.33
CA THR A 10 8.93 0.28 -0.49
C THR A 10 8.26 0.42 0.88
N GLY A 11 7.55 -0.60 1.30
CA GLY A 11 6.90 -0.70 2.61
C GLY A 11 7.83 -1.32 3.67
N ALA A 12 9.01 -0.73 3.89
CA ALA A 12 10.02 -1.32 4.79
C ALA A 12 9.49 -1.50 6.21
N ALA A 13 8.77 -0.52 6.76
CA ALA A 13 8.23 -0.59 8.12
C ALA A 13 7.20 -1.72 8.26
N LEU A 14 6.25 -1.83 7.33
CA LEU A 14 5.23 -2.87 7.35
C LEU A 14 5.84 -4.24 7.09
N ARG A 15 6.75 -4.34 6.11
CA ARG A 15 7.44 -5.58 5.78
C ARG A 15 8.21 -6.15 6.96
N TRP A 16 9.12 -5.37 7.53
CA TRP A 16 9.95 -5.83 8.64
C TRP A 16 9.18 -5.92 9.95
N GLY A 17 8.19 -5.06 10.17
CA GLY A 17 7.27 -5.12 11.30
C GLY A 17 6.44 -6.41 11.38
N LEU A 18 6.29 -7.13 10.27
CA LEU A 18 5.62 -8.42 10.22
C LEU A 18 6.61 -9.60 10.11
N ILE A 19 7.67 -9.47 9.33
CA ILE A 19 8.63 -10.55 9.11
C ILE A 19 9.47 -10.82 10.38
N LEU A 20 9.92 -9.80 11.10
CA LEU A 20 10.72 -10.00 12.32
C LEU A 20 9.93 -10.73 13.42
N PRO A 21 8.68 -10.38 13.75
CA PRO A 21 7.87 -11.18 14.66
C PRO A 21 7.62 -12.62 14.16
N ALA A 22 7.47 -12.82 12.84
CA ALA A 22 7.34 -14.15 12.27
C ALA A 22 8.57 -15.02 12.53
N ILE A 23 9.75 -14.46 12.33
CA ILE A 23 11.03 -15.13 12.62
C ILE A 23 11.14 -15.42 14.12
N GLY A 24 10.84 -14.45 14.99
CA GLY A 24 10.87 -14.62 16.44
C GLY A 24 9.91 -15.72 16.93
N LEU A 25 8.69 -15.74 16.40
CA LEU A 25 7.69 -16.74 16.73
C LEU A 25 8.13 -18.16 16.32
N PHE A 26 8.71 -18.28 15.13
CA PHE A 26 9.27 -19.55 14.66
C PHE A 26 10.46 -20.01 15.53
N ALA A 27 11.37 -19.09 15.86
CA ALA A 27 12.54 -19.39 16.70
C ALA A 27 12.13 -19.85 18.12
N VAL A 28 11.15 -19.20 18.74
CA VAL A 28 10.61 -19.59 20.06
C VAL A 28 9.97 -20.97 19.98
N GLY A 29 9.15 -21.22 18.98
CA GLY A 29 8.51 -22.53 18.78
C GLY A 29 9.55 -23.64 18.58
N PHE A 30 10.59 -23.37 17.81
CA PHE A 30 11.69 -24.31 17.57
C PHE A 30 12.48 -24.61 18.85
N ALA A 31 12.87 -23.58 19.59
CA ALA A 31 13.59 -23.70 20.85
C ALA A 31 12.79 -24.48 21.92
N ALA A 32 11.48 -24.24 21.96
CA ALA A 32 10.55 -24.96 22.85
C ALA A 32 10.23 -26.38 22.37
N ARG A 33 10.78 -26.84 21.24
CA ARG A 33 10.46 -28.11 20.58
C ARG A 33 8.96 -28.30 20.28
N ARG A 34 8.25 -27.18 20.07
CA ARG A 34 6.81 -27.09 19.77
C ARG A 34 6.56 -26.17 18.57
N ALA A 35 7.37 -26.30 17.52
CA ALA A 35 7.29 -25.41 16.36
C ALA A 35 5.96 -25.51 15.59
N VAL A 36 5.38 -26.71 15.53
CA VAL A 36 4.20 -27.01 14.70
C VAL A 36 3.03 -26.04 14.90
N PRO A 37 2.58 -25.70 16.13
CA PRO A 37 1.45 -24.79 16.31
C PRO A 37 1.78 -23.32 15.93
N PHE A 38 3.07 -22.95 15.89
CA PHE A 38 3.50 -21.57 15.56
C PHE A 38 3.72 -21.36 14.07
N VAL A 39 3.94 -22.43 13.28
CA VAL A 39 4.22 -22.36 11.84
C VAL A 39 3.12 -21.64 11.06
N PRO A 40 1.81 -21.93 11.22
CA PRO A 40 0.77 -21.25 10.44
C PRO A 40 0.73 -19.74 10.69
N LEU A 41 0.89 -19.31 11.94
CA LEU A 41 0.90 -17.89 12.28
C LEU A 41 2.15 -17.19 11.75
N ALA A 42 3.32 -17.79 11.91
CA ALA A 42 4.57 -17.26 11.37
C ALA A 42 4.50 -17.14 9.83
N ALA A 43 3.97 -18.16 9.16
CA ALA A 43 3.78 -18.17 7.71
C ALA A 43 2.81 -17.07 7.27
N LEU A 44 1.71 -16.86 7.99
CA LEU A 44 0.73 -15.79 7.70
C LEU A 44 1.36 -14.41 7.83
N LEU A 45 2.11 -14.16 8.92
CA LEU A 45 2.79 -12.88 9.14
C LEU A 45 3.84 -12.62 8.05
N ALA A 46 4.66 -13.62 7.72
CA ALA A 46 5.68 -13.50 6.69
C ALA A 46 5.05 -13.25 5.30
N ALA A 47 4.00 -13.99 4.95
CA ALA A 47 3.27 -13.83 3.69
C ALA A 47 2.63 -12.45 3.58
N THR A 48 2.04 -11.93 4.67
CA THR A 48 1.44 -10.59 4.70
C THR A 48 2.52 -9.51 4.56
N GLY A 49 3.64 -9.64 5.29
CA GLY A 49 4.76 -8.71 5.17
C GLY A 49 5.37 -8.69 3.77
N TRP A 50 5.42 -9.82 3.09
CA TRP A 50 5.86 -9.91 1.70
C TRP A 50 4.82 -9.30 0.74
N ALA A 51 3.55 -9.61 0.90
CA ALA A 51 2.46 -9.12 0.07
C ALA A 51 2.35 -7.59 0.08
N PHE A 52 2.59 -6.96 1.23
CA PHE A 52 2.59 -5.50 1.40
C PHE A 52 4.01 -4.90 1.43
N SER A 53 4.98 -5.56 0.82
CA SER A 53 6.37 -5.08 0.79
C SER A 53 6.59 -3.83 -0.05
N SER A 54 5.68 -3.54 -0.97
CA SER A 54 5.72 -2.36 -1.85
C SER A 54 4.34 -1.96 -2.34
N LEU A 55 4.21 -0.71 -2.72
CA LEU A 55 3.07 -0.16 -3.45
C LEU A 55 3.59 0.47 -4.75
N THR A 56 3.15 -0.06 -5.87
CA THR A 56 3.47 0.48 -7.19
C THR A 56 2.30 1.27 -7.72
N VAL A 57 2.57 2.45 -8.25
CA VAL A 57 1.60 3.34 -8.88
C VAL A 57 2.04 3.63 -10.31
N GLU A 58 1.14 3.41 -11.24
CA GLU A 58 1.35 3.65 -12.68
C GLU A 58 0.29 4.62 -13.19
N VAL A 59 0.71 5.64 -13.93
CA VAL A 59 -0.21 6.54 -14.63
C VAL A 59 0.00 6.38 -16.13
N THR A 60 -1.06 6.00 -16.81
CA THR A 60 -1.14 5.93 -18.27
C THR A 60 -1.95 7.12 -18.81
N GLN A 61 -2.09 7.23 -20.11
CA GLN A 61 -2.90 8.29 -20.71
C GLN A 61 -4.37 8.23 -20.27
N THR A 62 -4.90 7.05 -20.01
CA THR A 62 -6.32 6.85 -19.70
C THR A 62 -6.60 6.37 -18.29
N ARG A 63 -5.61 5.80 -17.58
CA ARG A 63 -5.83 5.14 -16.30
C ARG A 63 -4.76 5.47 -15.27
N LEU A 64 -5.20 5.50 -14.02
CA LEU A 64 -4.36 5.35 -12.85
C LEU A 64 -4.50 3.91 -12.34
N ILE A 65 -3.38 3.23 -12.13
CA ILE A 65 -3.31 1.84 -11.70
C ILE A 65 -2.42 1.77 -10.46
N TRP A 66 -2.80 0.97 -9.47
CA TRP A 66 -1.94 0.68 -8.32
C TRP A 66 -2.10 -0.76 -7.87
N PHE A 67 -1.04 -1.30 -7.30
CA PHE A 67 -0.99 -2.67 -6.79
C PHE A 67 0.08 -2.83 -5.72
N PHE A 68 -0.06 -3.86 -4.90
CA PHE A 68 0.88 -4.20 -3.84
C PHE A 68 1.79 -5.35 -4.25
N GLY A 69 3.04 -5.33 -3.75
CA GLY A 69 4.02 -6.40 -3.96
C GLY A 69 4.14 -6.81 -5.43
N PRO A 70 4.04 -8.11 -5.74
CA PRO A 70 4.20 -8.61 -7.10
C PRO A 70 2.97 -8.41 -8.01
N GLY A 71 2.02 -7.55 -7.65
CA GLY A 71 0.79 -7.28 -8.41
C GLY A 71 -0.49 -7.66 -7.69
N LEU A 72 -0.43 -7.83 -6.36
CA LEU A 72 -1.58 -8.17 -5.54
C LEU A 72 -2.50 -6.95 -5.36
N TRP A 73 -3.80 -7.23 -5.19
CA TRP A 73 -4.85 -6.21 -5.02
C TRP A 73 -4.74 -5.08 -6.05
N ARG A 74 -4.48 -5.45 -7.30
CA ARG A 74 -4.41 -4.49 -8.41
C ARG A 74 -5.76 -3.80 -8.58
N LYS A 75 -5.72 -2.47 -8.56
CA LYS A 75 -6.86 -1.58 -8.78
C LYS A 75 -6.56 -0.61 -9.90
N SER A 76 -7.60 -0.13 -10.56
CA SER A 76 -7.46 0.94 -11.56
C SER A 76 -8.70 1.81 -11.58
N ILE A 77 -8.51 3.06 -11.92
CA ILE A 77 -9.58 4.03 -12.22
C ILE A 77 -9.24 4.76 -13.50
N GLU A 78 -10.28 5.16 -14.23
CA GLU A 78 -10.13 6.03 -15.40
C GLU A 78 -9.68 7.43 -14.94
N ARG A 79 -8.72 8.04 -15.64
CA ARG A 79 -8.26 9.39 -15.31
C ARG A 79 -9.38 10.43 -15.41
N GLU A 80 -10.30 10.24 -16.35
CA GLU A 80 -11.48 11.09 -16.53
C GLU A 80 -12.44 11.07 -15.32
N ALA A 81 -12.36 10.03 -14.48
CA ALA A 81 -13.13 9.97 -13.24
C ALA A 81 -12.50 10.79 -12.11
N ILE A 82 -11.26 11.25 -12.26
CA ILE A 82 -10.53 12.03 -11.25
C ILE A 82 -10.87 13.51 -11.46
N MET A 83 -11.60 14.10 -10.51
CA MET A 83 -12.02 15.50 -10.54
C MET A 83 -11.09 16.42 -9.76
N GLY A 84 -10.32 15.87 -8.84
CA GLY A 84 -9.37 16.65 -8.03
C GLY A 84 -8.24 15.78 -7.51
N VAL A 85 -7.06 16.38 -7.40
CA VAL A 85 -5.83 15.73 -6.93
C VAL A 85 -5.19 16.64 -5.90
N THR A 86 -5.03 16.16 -4.67
CA THR A 86 -4.50 16.97 -3.56
C THR A 86 -3.47 16.16 -2.77
N PRO A 87 -2.21 16.60 -2.69
CA PRO A 87 -1.25 16.04 -1.75
C PRO A 87 -1.72 16.27 -0.33
N VAL A 88 -1.70 15.21 0.50
CA VAL A 88 -2.16 15.21 1.88
C VAL A 88 -1.19 14.45 2.78
N ARG A 89 -1.30 14.71 4.09
CA ARG A 89 -0.59 13.93 5.09
C ARG A 89 -1.61 13.22 5.98
N ASN A 90 -1.53 11.89 6.03
CA ASN A 90 -2.40 11.08 6.85
C ASN A 90 -2.03 11.18 8.33
N PRO A 91 -3.00 11.14 9.24
CA PRO A 91 -2.72 10.92 10.65
C PRO A 91 -2.11 9.53 10.87
N LEU A 92 -1.26 9.41 11.89
CA LEU A 92 -0.55 8.16 12.21
C LEU A 92 -1.50 6.98 12.45
N TRP A 93 -2.67 7.24 13.04
CA TRP A 93 -3.66 6.19 13.35
C TRP A 93 -4.41 5.62 12.13
N TYR A 94 -4.24 6.19 10.93
CA TYR A 94 -4.75 5.56 9.71
C TYR A 94 -3.97 4.29 9.34
N GLY A 95 -2.72 4.17 9.82
CA GLY A 95 -1.89 2.99 9.63
C GLY A 95 -1.44 2.76 8.19
N TRP A 96 -0.95 1.56 7.95
CA TRP A 96 -0.47 1.10 6.64
C TRP A 96 -1.29 -0.09 6.15
N GLY A 97 -1.31 -0.32 4.84
CA GLY A 97 -2.09 -1.36 4.18
C GLY A 97 -3.28 -0.78 3.42
N ILE A 98 -4.38 -1.52 3.43
CA ILE A 98 -5.65 -1.13 2.80
C ILE A 98 -6.66 -0.86 3.91
N HIS A 99 -7.08 0.39 4.07
CA HIS A 99 -7.97 0.81 5.14
C HIS A 99 -9.11 1.69 4.64
N LEU A 100 -10.27 1.53 5.23
CA LEU A 100 -11.37 2.49 5.09
C LEU A 100 -11.20 3.58 6.15
N THR A 101 -11.12 4.83 5.70
CA THR A 101 -10.99 6.01 6.55
C THR A 101 -12.21 6.91 6.39
N PRO A 102 -12.41 7.94 7.24
CA PRO A 102 -13.46 8.94 7.03
C PRO A 102 -13.34 9.70 5.69
N ARG A 103 -12.17 9.64 5.06
CA ARG A 103 -11.87 10.23 3.74
C ARG A 103 -11.86 9.21 2.60
N GLY A 104 -12.48 8.03 2.81
CA GLY A 104 -12.54 6.96 1.83
C GLY A 104 -11.40 5.95 1.98
N TRP A 105 -11.20 5.13 0.97
CA TRP A 105 -10.18 4.09 0.98
C TRP A 105 -8.77 4.69 0.96
N LEU A 106 -7.91 4.16 1.82
CA LEU A 106 -6.47 4.44 1.86
C LEU A 106 -5.71 3.19 1.41
N TYR A 107 -4.79 3.37 0.48
CA TYR A 107 -3.82 2.37 0.03
C TYR A 107 -2.41 2.88 0.34
N ASN A 108 -1.74 2.29 1.32
CA ASN A 108 -0.44 2.76 1.78
C ASN A 108 0.45 1.60 2.26
N VAL A 109 1.76 1.71 2.11
CA VAL A 109 2.74 0.72 2.61
C VAL A 109 3.75 1.32 3.58
N GLY A 110 3.84 2.64 3.67
CA GLY A 110 4.79 3.32 4.54
C GLY A 110 4.65 4.84 4.48
N GLY A 111 5.21 5.50 5.47
CA GLY A 111 5.10 6.95 5.58
C GLY A 111 3.68 7.44 5.90
N LEU A 112 3.51 8.74 5.88
CA LEU A 112 2.23 9.40 6.15
C LEU A 112 1.73 10.21 4.95
N ASP A 113 2.58 10.42 3.96
CA ASP A 113 2.26 11.25 2.80
C ASP A 113 1.45 10.44 1.78
N ALA A 114 0.46 11.09 1.20
CA ALA A 114 -0.45 10.49 0.22
C ALA A 114 -0.98 11.53 -0.76
N VAL A 115 -1.59 11.07 -1.82
CA VAL A 115 -2.39 11.88 -2.73
C VAL A 115 -3.86 11.51 -2.55
N GLU A 116 -4.69 12.49 -2.22
CA GLU A 116 -6.14 12.34 -2.17
C GLU A 116 -6.73 12.62 -3.55
N LEU A 117 -7.57 11.72 -4.00
CA LEU A 117 -8.26 11.81 -5.28
C LEU A 117 -9.77 11.98 -5.02
N ALA A 118 -10.32 13.07 -5.53
CA ALA A 118 -11.77 13.27 -5.58
C ALA A 118 -12.30 12.71 -6.91
N LEU A 119 -13.28 11.84 -6.84
CA LEU A 119 -13.86 11.17 -8.01
C LEU A 119 -15.21 11.79 -8.41
N ASN A 120 -15.56 11.68 -9.68
CA ASN A 120 -16.80 12.19 -10.25
C ASN A 120 -18.08 11.59 -9.64
N ASN A 121 -17.97 10.44 -8.96
CA ASN A 121 -19.09 9.81 -8.24
C ASN A 121 -19.22 10.30 -6.78
N GLY A 122 -18.51 11.36 -6.39
CA GLY A 122 -18.50 11.93 -5.05
C GLY A 122 -17.67 11.15 -4.02
N ARG A 123 -17.00 10.07 -4.41
CA ARG A 123 -16.11 9.33 -3.53
C ARG A 123 -14.72 9.94 -3.53
N THR A 124 -14.00 9.72 -2.43
CA THR A 124 -12.59 10.03 -2.32
C THR A 124 -11.79 8.76 -2.05
N LEU A 125 -10.54 8.74 -2.47
CA LEU A 125 -9.58 7.72 -2.09
C LEU A 125 -8.19 8.36 -1.92
N ARG A 126 -7.33 7.71 -1.14
CA ARG A 126 -5.96 8.14 -0.92
C ARG A 126 -4.98 7.04 -1.32
N ILE A 127 -3.94 7.44 -2.02
CA ILE A 127 -2.83 6.55 -2.40
C ILE A 127 -1.57 7.11 -1.74
N GLY A 128 -0.95 6.30 -0.88
CA GLY A 128 0.33 6.62 -0.24
C GLY A 128 1.44 6.74 -1.27
N SER A 129 2.29 7.73 -1.10
CA SER A 129 3.46 7.92 -1.96
C SER A 129 4.50 8.75 -1.23
N ASP A 130 5.76 8.38 -1.37
CA ASP A 130 6.91 9.20 -0.98
C ASP A 130 7.26 10.26 -2.03
N GLU A 131 6.60 10.22 -3.21
CA GLU A 131 6.71 11.21 -4.29
C GLU A 131 5.36 11.89 -4.60
N THR A 132 4.66 12.40 -3.58
CA THR A 132 3.31 12.96 -3.75
C THR A 132 3.23 14.07 -4.78
N ALA A 133 4.24 14.96 -4.85
CA ALA A 133 4.27 16.06 -5.81
C ALA A 133 4.43 15.56 -7.26
N ALA A 134 5.24 14.52 -7.48
CA ALA A 134 5.43 13.93 -8.81
C ALA A 134 4.16 13.18 -9.26
N LEU A 135 3.56 12.39 -8.36
CA LEU A 135 2.31 11.70 -8.64
C LEU A 135 1.16 12.68 -8.92
N ALA A 136 1.02 13.74 -8.12
CA ALA A 136 0.00 14.76 -8.34
C ALA A 136 0.16 15.44 -9.70
N ARG A 137 1.38 15.79 -10.10
CA ARG A 137 1.66 16.37 -11.43
C ARG A 137 1.34 15.41 -12.57
N ALA A 138 1.60 14.12 -12.38
CA ALA A 138 1.28 13.11 -13.39
C ALA A 138 -0.23 12.89 -13.57
N LEU A 139 -1.04 13.26 -12.59
CA LEU A 139 -2.50 13.10 -12.62
C LEU A 139 -3.25 14.35 -13.08
N MET A 140 -2.63 15.52 -12.99
CA MET A 140 -3.14 16.79 -13.53
C MET A 140 -2.88 16.91 -15.04
#